data_3c2e4338103c1593da3f49084fa703e9
#
_entry.id   3c2e4338103c1593da3f49084fa703e9
#
_cell.length_a   1.000
_cell.length_b   1.000
_cell.length_c   1.000
_cell.angle_alpha   90.00
_cell.angle_beta   90.00
_cell.angle_gamma   90.00
#
_symmetry.space_group_name_H-M   'P 1'
#
loop_
_entity.id
_entity.type
_entity.pdbx_description
1 polymer ?
#
loop_
_entity_poly.entity_id
_entity_poly.type
_entity_poly.pdbx_seq_one_letter_code
_entity_poly.pdbx_strand_id
1 'polypeptide(L)'
;MSAGRRRLLIALLAVAVVAITWAVLRLVAPPPPRSITMSTGLDDGAYHRFGLQYRKILHENGIELRLLNSSGAVENLRRLEEDAVSVAFLQGGLGVLARDPNALSESTPLRSLASVAFEP
;
A
#
# COMPACT_ATOMS: atom_id res chain seq x y z
N MET A 1 -42.87 30.20 14.07
CA MET A 1 -42.30 28.84 14.23
C MET A 1 -42.04 28.62 15.72
N SER A 2 -42.57 27.58 16.32
CA SER A 2 -42.37 27.32 17.75
C SER A 2 -40.92 26.97 18.05
N ALA A 3 -40.42 27.31 19.24
CA ALA A 3 -39.03 27.03 19.65
C ALA A 3 -38.65 25.54 19.52
N GLY A 4 -39.62 24.64 19.71
CA GLY A 4 -39.43 23.20 19.52
C GLY A 4 -39.16 22.82 18.05
N ARG A 5 -39.92 23.39 17.12
CA ARG A 5 -39.72 23.18 15.68
C ARG A 5 -38.35 23.66 15.20
N ARG A 6 -37.92 24.82 15.70
CA ARG A 6 -36.62 25.38 15.38
C ARG A 6 -35.49 24.49 15.88
N ARG A 7 -35.57 23.96 17.12
CA ARG A 7 -34.58 23.02 17.67
C ARG A 7 -34.53 21.73 16.88
N LEU A 8 -35.68 21.20 16.48
CA LEU A 8 -35.75 19.98 15.66
C LEU A 8 -35.08 20.18 14.30
N LEU A 9 -35.35 21.31 13.63
CA LEU A 9 -34.72 21.60 12.34
C LEU A 9 -33.20 21.77 12.44
N ILE A 10 -32.72 22.43 13.51
CA ILE A 10 -31.26 22.56 13.75
C ILE A 10 -30.63 21.18 13.99
N ALA A 11 -31.27 20.31 14.76
CA ALA A 11 -30.78 18.96 15.02
C ALA A 11 -30.72 18.12 13.73
N LEU A 12 -31.78 18.18 12.91
CA LEU A 12 -31.77 17.47 11.60
C LEU A 12 -30.70 17.99 10.67
N LEU A 13 -30.48 19.30 10.61
CA LEU A 13 -29.43 19.89 9.79
C LEU A 13 -28.05 19.45 10.28
N ALA A 14 -27.82 19.44 11.59
CA ALA A 14 -26.54 18.98 12.16
C ALA A 14 -26.27 17.50 11.83
N VAL A 15 -27.27 16.64 11.94
CA VAL A 15 -27.14 15.22 11.56
C VAL A 15 -26.86 15.07 10.06
N ALA A 16 -27.54 15.84 9.22
CA ALA A 16 -27.31 15.82 7.77
C ALA A 16 -25.87 16.26 7.41
N VAL A 17 -25.35 17.30 8.04
CA VAL A 17 -23.97 17.77 7.84
C VAL A 17 -22.96 16.71 8.27
N VAL A 18 -23.14 16.08 9.42
CA VAL A 18 -22.26 14.99 9.89
C VAL A 18 -22.29 13.80 8.93
N ALA A 19 -23.48 13.40 8.47
CA ALA A 19 -23.63 12.28 7.53
C ALA A 19 -22.97 12.57 6.18
N ILE A 20 -23.14 13.78 5.64
CA ILE A 20 -22.51 14.21 4.38
C ILE A 20 -20.99 14.25 4.53
N THR A 21 -20.48 14.85 5.60
CA THR A 21 -19.03 14.90 5.87
C THR A 21 -18.43 13.50 5.96
N TRP A 22 -19.09 12.59 6.68
CA TRP A 22 -18.64 11.21 6.79
C TRP A 22 -18.65 10.48 5.44
N ALA A 23 -19.69 10.67 4.62
CA ALA A 23 -19.77 10.10 3.28
C ALA A 23 -18.66 10.64 2.36
N VAL A 24 -18.40 11.95 2.38
CA VAL A 24 -17.33 12.58 1.60
C VAL A 24 -15.96 12.04 2.02
N LEU A 25 -15.68 11.95 3.32
CA LEU A 25 -14.41 11.38 3.81
C LEU A 25 -14.21 9.92 3.38
N ARG A 26 -15.28 9.12 3.33
CA ARG A 26 -15.23 7.74 2.84
C ARG A 26 -14.94 7.63 1.35
N LEU A 27 -15.40 8.58 0.55
CA LEU A 27 -15.17 8.62 -0.90
C LEU A 27 -13.80 9.17 -1.26
N VAL A 28 -13.32 10.19 -0.53
CA VAL A 28 -12.05 10.87 -0.79
C VAL A 28 -10.86 10.12 -0.20
N ALA A 29 -11.02 9.47 0.94
CA ALA A 29 -10.00 8.66 1.60
C ALA A 29 -10.51 7.22 1.79
N PRO A 30 -10.51 6.40 0.75
CA PRO A 30 -10.89 5.00 0.88
C PRO A 30 -9.99 4.30 1.90
N PRO A 31 -10.52 3.35 2.69
CA PRO A 31 -9.70 2.62 3.64
C PRO A 31 -8.57 1.90 2.90
N PRO A 32 -7.38 1.78 3.52
CA PRO A 32 -6.25 1.09 2.91
C PRO A 32 -6.63 -0.34 2.53
N PRO A 33 -6.10 -0.86 1.42
CA PRO A 33 -6.39 -2.23 1.00
C PRO A 33 -5.96 -3.22 2.09
N ARG A 34 -6.81 -4.20 2.37
CA ARG A 34 -6.50 -5.26 3.34
C ARG A 34 -5.71 -6.42 2.73
N SER A 35 -5.42 -6.36 1.46
CA SER A 35 -4.63 -7.35 0.73
C SER A 35 -3.50 -6.65 -0.02
N ILE A 36 -2.27 -7.15 0.16
CA ILE A 36 -1.05 -6.62 -0.45
C ILE A 36 -0.35 -7.78 -1.15
N THR A 37 0.19 -7.54 -2.33
CA THR A 37 1.02 -8.52 -3.05
C THR A 37 2.47 -8.08 -2.99
N MET A 38 3.35 -9.00 -2.57
CA MET A 38 4.79 -8.78 -2.43
C MET A 38 5.57 -9.76 -3.30
N SER A 39 6.49 -9.23 -4.10
CA SER A 39 7.48 -10.04 -4.82
C SER A 39 8.70 -10.26 -3.94
N THR A 40 9.11 -11.51 -3.79
CA THR A 40 10.19 -11.92 -2.87
C THR A 40 11.45 -12.32 -3.62
N GLY A 41 11.65 -13.58 -3.84
CA GLY A 41 12.79 -14.21 -4.50
C GLY A 41 12.53 -15.69 -4.68
N LEU A 42 13.59 -16.49 -4.74
CA LEU A 42 13.48 -17.95 -4.79
C LEU A 42 12.85 -18.50 -3.51
N ASP A 43 12.19 -19.66 -3.60
CA ASP A 43 11.45 -20.29 -2.50
C ASP A 43 12.28 -20.49 -1.21
N ASP A 44 13.54 -20.87 -1.36
CA ASP A 44 14.50 -21.11 -0.27
C ASP A 44 15.41 -19.89 -0.02
N GLY A 45 15.19 -18.78 -0.72
CA GLY A 45 15.95 -17.55 -0.56
C GLY A 45 15.65 -16.78 0.72
N ALA A 46 16.59 -15.93 1.12
CA ALA A 46 16.44 -15.07 2.30
C ALA A 46 15.22 -14.15 2.20
N TYR A 47 14.99 -13.56 1.04
CA TYR A 47 13.85 -12.66 0.80
C TYR A 47 12.51 -13.36 0.96
N HIS A 48 12.39 -14.62 0.51
CA HIS A 48 11.18 -15.40 0.71
C HIS A 48 10.92 -15.66 2.19
N ARG A 49 11.96 -16.02 2.96
CA ARG A 49 11.87 -16.23 4.42
C ARG A 49 11.43 -14.95 5.16
N PHE A 50 11.96 -13.79 4.80
CA PHE A 50 11.48 -12.51 5.32
C PHE A 50 10.02 -12.25 4.96
N GLY A 51 9.63 -12.53 3.72
CA GLY A 51 8.24 -12.43 3.27
C GLY A 51 7.28 -13.28 4.11
N LEU A 52 7.66 -14.50 4.47
CA LEU A 52 6.87 -15.38 5.34
C LEU A 52 6.70 -14.80 6.75
N GLN A 53 7.74 -14.19 7.31
CA GLN A 53 7.66 -13.52 8.61
C GLN A 53 6.72 -12.31 8.55
N TYR A 54 6.86 -11.48 7.54
CA TYR A 54 5.96 -10.32 7.33
C TYR A 54 4.52 -10.77 7.12
N ARG A 55 4.29 -11.84 6.36
CA ARG A 55 2.93 -12.39 6.16
C ARG A 55 2.28 -12.74 7.49
N LYS A 56 3.00 -13.37 8.41
CA LYS A 56 2.48 -13.71 9.74
C LYS A 56 2.10 -12.47 10.53
N ILE A 57 3.00 -11.48 10.61
CA ILE A 57 2.79 -10.25 11.38
C ILE A 57 1.62 -9.44 10.79
N LEU A 58 1.55 -9.32 9.47
CA LEU A 58 0.47 -8.60 8.80
C LEU A 58 -0.88 -9.29 8.96
N HIS A 59 -0.91 -10.63 8.92
CA HIS A 59 -2.12 -11.40 9.15
C HIS A 59 -2.68 -11.18 10.56
N GLU A 60 -1.83 -11.12 11.58
CA GLU A 60 -2.20 -10.80 12.96
C GLU A 60 -2.82 -9.39 13.09
N ASN A 61 -2.51 -8.49 12.15
CA ASN A 61 -3.05 -7.12 12.06
C ASN A 61 -4.18 -6.97 11.03
N GLY A 62 -4.75 -8.08 10.55
CA GLY A 62 -5.89 -8.07 9.62
C GLY A 62 -5.56 -7.72 8.18
N ILE A 63 -4.28 -7.83 7.79
CA ILE A 63 -3.80 -7.59 6.43
C ILE A 63 -3.35 -8.92 5.80
N GLU A 64 -3.88 -9.25 4.64
CA GLU A 64 -3.46 -10.42 3.86
C GLU A 64 -2.26 -10.05 2.99
N LEU A 65 -1.12 -10.72 3.21
CA LEU A 65 0.06 -10.59 2.37
C LEU A 65 0.18 -11.80 1.44
N ARG A 66 0.09 -11.57 0.14
CA ARG A 66 0.33 -12.57 -0.90
C ARG A 66 1.77 -12.49 -1.36
N LEU A 67 2.49 -13.59 -1.27
CA LEU A 67 3.88 -13.70 -1.70
C LEU A 67 3.96 -14.27 -3.11
N LEU A 68 4.72 -13.60 -3.98
CA LEU A 68 5.08 -14.08 -5.31
C LEU A 68 6.59 -14.34 -5.35
N ASN A 69 6.96 -15.54 -5.77
CA ASN A 69 8.35 -15.87 -5.99
C ASN A 69 8.86 -15.18 -7.25
N SER A 70 10.15 -14.92 -7.30
CA SER A 70 10.81 -14.30 -8.45
C SER A 70 12.22 -14.85 -8.62
N SER A 71 12.81 -14.59 -9.78
CA SER A 71 14.21 -14.90 -10.07
C SER A 71 15.21 -13.95 -9.40
N GLY A 72 14.72 -12.87 -8.78
CA GLY A 72 15.54 -11.90 -8.05
C GLY A 72 15.12 -10.45 -8.24
N ALA A 73 16.00 -9.55 -7.83
CA ALA A 73 15.70 -8.12 -7.71
C ALA A 73 15.35 -7.42 -9.03
N VAL A 74 15.89 -7.85 -10.16
CA VAL A 74 15.57 -7.28 -11.47
C VAL A 74 14.13 -7.58 -11.88
N GLU A 75 13.69 -8.82 -11.68
CA GLU A 75 12.27 -9.18 -11.91
C GLU A 75 11.35 -8.46 -10.95
N ASN A 76 11.77 -8.30 -9.70
CA ASN A 76 11.03 -7.55 -8.69
C ASN A 76 10.83 -6.10 -9.08
N LEU A 77 11.88 -5.44 -9.59
CA LEU A 77 11.81 -4.07 -10.08
C LEU A 77 10.80 -3.95 -11.23
N ARG A 78 10.90 -4.84 -12.22
CA ARG A 78 9.96 -4.86 -13.36
C ARG A 78 8.51 -5.02 -12.90
N ARG A 79 8.24 -5.93 -11.96
CA ARG A 79 6.89 -6.13 -11.42
C ARG A 79 6.35 -4.92 -10.68
N LEU A 80 7.21 -4.16 -10.00
CA LEU A 80 6.83 -2.88 -9.37
C LEU A 80 6.50 -1.82 -10.41
N GLU A 81 7.30 -1.70 -11.47
CA GLU A 81 7.08 -0.74 -12.55
C GLU A 81 5.81 -1.05 -13.36
N GLU A 82 5.46 -2.31 -13.48
CA GLU A 82 4.23 -2.77 -14.15
C GLU A 82 2.99 -2.78 -13.23
N ASP A 83 3.11 -2.30 -11.98
CA ASP A 83 2.06 -2.37 -10.95
C ASP A 83 1.53 -3.80 -10.68
N ALA A 84 2.30 -4.83 -11.04
CA ALA A 84 1.94 -6.22 -10.79
C ALA A 84 2.04 -6.63 -9.32
N VAL A 85 2.84 -5.92 -8.54
CA VAL A 85 2.97 -6.07 -7.09
C VAL A 85 3.02 -4.71 -6.41
N SER A 86 2.58 -4.66 -5.16
CA SER A 86 2.57 -3.41 -4.37
C SER A 86 3.91 -3.17 -3.65
N VAL A 87 4.62 -4.25 -3.33
CA VAL A 87 5.88 -4.24 -2.56
C VAL A 87 6.83 -5.30 -3.12
N ALA A 88 8.12 -5.04 -3.07
CA ALA A 88 9.13 -6.02 -3.45
C ALA A 88 10.47 -5.80 -2.73
N PHE A 89 11.27 -6.84 -2.64
CA PHE A 89 12.66 -6.74 -2.21
C PHE A 89 13.55 -6.33 -3.38
N LEU A 90 14.36 -5.31 -3.17
CA LEU A 90 15.35 -4.84 -4.13
C LEU A 90 16.73 -4.78 -3.47
N GLN A 91 17.76 -5.09 -4.22
CA GLN A 91 19.14 -4.85 -3.80
C GLN A 91 19.48 -3.36 -3.84
N GLY A 92 20.39 -2.93 -2.96
CA GLY A 92 20.91 -1.58 -2.96
C GLY A 92 21.49 -1.19 -4.32
N GLY A 93 21.17 0.02 -4.79
CA GLY A 93 21.60 0.52 -6.10
C GLY A 93 20.60 0.32 -7.24
N LEU A 94 19.78 -0.73 -7.24
CA LEU A 94 18.75 -0.92 -8.28
C LEU A 94 17.68 0.18 -8.26
N GLY A 95 17.40 0.76 -7.10
CA GLY A 95 16.47 1.89 -6.99
C GLY A 95 16.94 3.17 -7.70
N VAL A 96 18.22 3.26 -8.07
CA VAL A 96 18.76 4.35 -8.88
C VAL A 96 18.36 4.18 -10.35
N LEU A 97 18.28 2.94 -10.83
CA LEU A 97 17.83 2.64 -12.20
C LEU A 97 16.35 2.98 -12.39
N ALA A 98 15.52 2.81 -11.36
CA ALA A 98 14.11 3.22 -11.35
C ALA A 98 13.91 4.74 -11.32
N ARG A 99 14.95 5.52 -11.09
CA ARG A 99 14.95 6.98 -11.07
C ARG A 99 15.48 7.62 -12.34
N ASP A 100 15.74 6.84 -13.39
CA ASP A 100 16.20 7.41 -14.67
C ASP A 100 15.11 8.33 -15.24
N PRO A 101 15.36 9.66 -15.29
CA PRO A 101 14.39 10.61 -15.82
C PRO A 101 14.13 10.42 -17.32
N ASN A 102 14.93 9.61 -18.01
CA ASN A 102 14.74 9.23 -19.41
C ASN A 102 14.01 7.88 -19.58
N ALA A 103 13.76 7.16 -18.52
CA ALA A 103 12.85 6.02 -18.56
C ALA A 103 11.44 6.55 -18.86
N LEU A 104 10.98 6.35 -20.09
CA LEU A 104 9.69 6.81 -20.63
C LEU A 104 8.45 6.16 -19.95
N SER A 105 8.59 5.75 -18.72
CA SER A 105 7.49 5.16 -17.95
C SER A 105 6.83 6.23 -17.09
N GLU A 106 5.57 6.52 -17.35
CA GLU A 106 4.67 7.24 -16.43
C GLU A 106 4.39 6.45 -15.15
N SER A 107 5.34 5.58 -14.74
CA SER A 107 5.20 4.74 -13.57
C SER A 107 5.18 5.57 -12.28
N THR A 108 4.34 5.17 -11.37
CA THR A 108 4.28 5.72 -10.01
C THR A 108 5.67 5.70 -9.38
N PRO A 109 6.16 6.81 -8.79
CA PRO A 109 7.50 6.85 -8.24
C PRO A 109 7.67 5.81 -7.13
N LEU A 110 8.68 4.94 -7.26
CA LEU A 110 9.00 3.94 -6.25
C LEU A 110 9.55 4.62 -4.99
N ARG A 111 9.18 4.09 -3.83
CA ARG A 111 9.63 4.57 -2.52
C ARG A 111 10.24 3.43 -1.72
N SER A 112 11.40 3.68 -1.11
CA SER A 112 11.98 2.76 -0.13
C SER A 112 11.20 2.86 1.19
N LEU A 113 10.77 1.71 1.71
CA LEU A 113 10.08 1.62 3.00
C LEU A 113 11.06 1.36 4.14
N ALA A 114 12.03 0.47 3.92
CA ALA A 114 13.03 0.10 4.92
C ALA A 114 14.23 -0.59 4.27
N SER A 115 15.35 -0.60 4.99
CA SER A 115 16.48 -1.49 4.72
C SER A 115 16.37 -2.74 5.60
N VAL A 116 16.39 -3.93 4.98
CA VAL A 116 16.19 -5.21 5.69
C VAL A 116 17.53 -5.82 6.10
N ALA A 117 18.56 -5.64 5.27
CA ALA A 117 19.91 -6.12 5.52
C ALA A 117 20.93 -5.21 4.81
N PHE A 118 22.12 -5.14 5.37
CA PHE A 118 23.28 -4.61 4.65
C PHE A 118 23.96 -5.79 3.95
N GLU A 119 23.98 -5.77 2.64
CA GLU A 119 24.82 -6.68 1.87
C GLU A 119 26.22 -6.05 1.79
N PRO A 120 27.29 -6.82 2.08
CA PRO A 120 28.65 -6.32 2.02
C PRO A 120 29.11 -6.01 0.58
#